data_26e6c09af079684dc618d341059532dc
#
_entry.id   26e6c09af079684dc618d341059532dc
#
_cell.length_a   1.000
_cell.length_b   1.000
_cell.length_c   1.000
_cell.angle_alpha   90.00
_cell.angle_beta   90.00
_cell.angle_gamma   90.00
#
_symmetry.space_group_name_H-M   'P 1'
#
loop_
_entity.id
_entity.type
_entity.pdbx_description
1 polymer ?
#
loop_
_entity_poly.entity_id
_entity_poly.type
_entity_poly.pdbx_seq_one_letter_code
_entity_poly.pdbx_strand_id
1 'polypeptide(L)'
;MLPIITKTKRRARAANLSQFFLMGLLFSTLVSRFPALKELYGLSIAELGFIPFAMSAGSLIATPICVFLSAKYGSRKVGMFCYLQTLSLCLFVLMPEKYMLFGVAVLYGALMELSDIAMNANSIIVEQAYKRPILGMFHSFFYFGMALGAVISIVTMQIGLSVTVHYVVMSVVAFIWFAINHVYYLKETPAKSAANQKFKILLP
;
A
#
# COMPACT_ATOMS: atom_id res chain seq x y z
N MET A 1 -19.71 0.27 -29.84
CA MET A 1 -18.60 1.21 -30.10
C MET A 1 -17.60 1.13 -28.93
N LEU A 2 -16.33 0.78 -29.19
CA LEU A 2 -15.31 0.71 -28.11
C LEU A 2 -14.98 2.15 -27.64
N PRO A 3 -14.84 2.39 -26.31
CA PRO A 3 -14.54 3.71 -25.81
C PRO A 3 -13.16 4.20 -26.28
N ILE A 4 -13.08 5.44 -26.73
CA ILE A 4 -11.80 6.07 -27.07
C ILE A 4 -10.95 6.17 -25.79
N ILE A 5 -9.82 5.47 -25.77
CA ILE A 5 -8.89 5.49 -24.66
C ILE A 5 -7.92 6.65 -24.84
N THR A 6 -8.16 7.75 -24.13
CA THR A 6 -7.31 8.94 -24.17
C THR A 6 -5.96 8.71 -23.49
N LYS A 7 -4.96 9.56 -23.80
CA LYS A 7 -3.63 9.54 -23.14
C LYS A 7 -3.74 9.62 -21.61
N THR A 8 -4.69 10.44 -21.11
CA THR A 8 -4.96 10.57 -19.66
C THR A 8 -5.42 9.26 -19.04
N LYS A 9 -6.35 8.53 -19.67
CA LYS A 9 -6.82 7.24 -19.17
C LYS A 9 -5.69 6.20 -19.15
N ARG A 10 -4.84 6.17 -20.18
CA ARG A 10 -3.68 5.26 -20.23
C ARG A 10 -2.70 5.53 -19.10
N ARG A 11 -2.38 6.81 -18.84
CA ARG A 11 -1.50 7.21 -17.73
C ARG A 11 -2.09 6.87 -16.37
N ALA A 12 -3.37 7.10 -16.16
CA ALA A 12 -4.05 6.75 -14.93
C ALA A 12 -4.03 5.23 -14.67
N ARG A 13 -4.28 4.41 -15.70
CA ARG A 13 -4.16 2.96 -15.60
C ARG A 13 -2.74 2.53 -15.23
N ALA A 14 -1.73 3.08 -15.92
CA ALA A 14 -0.33 2.78 -15.63
C ALA A 14 0.05 3.18 -14.20
N ALA A 15 -0.39 4.33 -13.73
CA ALA A 15 -0.16 4.79 -12.36
C ALA A 15 -0.79 3.85 -11.31
N ASN A 16 -2.03 3.40 -11.54
CA ASN A 16 -2.66 2.42 -10.64
C ASN A 16 -1.94 1.07 -10.67
N LEU A 17 -1.60 0.54 -11.85
CA LEU A 17 -0.81 -0.71 -11.97
C LEU A 17 0.50 -0.61 -11.21
N SER A 18 1.21 0.52 -11.36
CA SER A 18 2.48 0.73 -10.68
C SER A 18 2.31 0.83 -9.15
N GLN A 19 1.20 1.36 -8.68
CA GLN A 19 0.91 1.45 -7.25
C GLN A 19 0.63 0.08 -6.65
N PHE A 20 -0.20 -0.75 -7.29
CA PHE A 20 -0.44 -2.12 -6.84
C PHE A 20 0.87 -2.93 -6.81
N PHE A 21 1.66 -2.81 -7.87
CA PHE A 21 2.99 -3.43 -7.95
C PHE A 21 3.89 -2.99 -6.79
N LEU A 22 3.96 -1.68 -6.53
CA LEU A 22 4.79 -1.11 -5.47
C LEU A 22 4.35 -1.58 -4.08
N MET A 23 3.05 -1.64 -3.82
CA MET A 23 2.50 -2.15 -2.56
C MET A 23 2.91 -3.60 -2.31
N GLY A 24 2.77 -4.47 -3.33
CA GLY A 24 3.19 -5.86 -3.24
C GLY A 24 4.69 -6.00 -3.01
N LEU A 25 5.47 -5.20 -3.74
CA LEU A 25 6.94 -5.19 -3.63
C LEU A 25 7.39 -4.79 -2.21
N LEU A 26 6.86 -3.72 -1.62
CA LEU A 26 7.19 -3.27 -0.27
C LEU A 26 6.75 -4.27 0.80
N PHE A 27 5.54 -4.80 0.67
CA PHE A 27 5.03 -5.81 1.61
C PHE A 27 5.92 -7.05 1.62
N SER A 28 6.26 -7.58 0.45
CA SER A 28 7.14 -8.74 0.34
C SER A 28 8.57 -8.43 0.81
N THR A 29 9.10 -7.23 0.53
CA THR A 29 10.39 -6.77 1.05
C THR A 29 10.42 -6.83 2.57
N LEU A 30 9.37 -6.32 3.25
CA LEU A 30 9.27 -6.35 4.71
C LEU A 30 9.27 -7.80 5.23
N VAL A 31 8.34 -8.62 4.73
CA VAL A 31 8.12 -9.98 5.25
C VAL A 31 9.32 -10.90 4.99
N SER A 32 9.93 -10.82 3.80
CA SER A 32 11.07 -11.66 3.43
C SER A 32 12.32 -11.41 4.29
N ARG A 33 12.42 -10.26 4.94
CA ARG A 33 13.55 -9.87 5.80
C ARG A 33 13.24 -9.97 7.29
N PHE A 34 12.12 -10.56 7.69
CA PHE A 34 11.80 -10.81 9.10
C PHE A 34 12.88 -11.59 9.86
N PRO A 35 13.55 -12.63 9.31
CA PRO A 35 14.66 -13.26 9.99
C PRO A 35 15.81 -12.31 10.33
N ALA A 36 16.18 -11.43 9.40
CA ALA A 36 17.22 -10.42 9.61
C ALA A 36 16.78 -9.35 10.63
N LEU A 37 15.49 -8.99 10.65
CA LEU A 37 14.95 -8.10 11.66
C LEU A 37 14.97 -8.73 13.06
N LYS A 38 14.68 -10.04 13.13
CA LYS A 38 14.80 -10.83 14.36
C LYS A 38 16.22 -10.78 14.92
N GLU A 39 17.23 -10.98 14.07
CA GLU A 39 18.64 -10.93 14.47
C GLU A 39 19.04 -9.52 14.91
N LEU A 40 18.65 -8.49 14.14
CA LEU A 40 19.00 -7.09 14.43
C LEU A 40 18.55 -6.66 15.83
N TYR A 41 17.37 -7.09 16.27
CA TYR A 41 16.77 -6.69 17.56
C TYR A 41 16.80 -7.78 18.63
N GLY A 42 17.37 -8.95 18.37
CA GLY A 42 17.37 -10.07 19.29
C GLY A 42 15.97 -10.55 19.66
N LEU A 43 15.04 -10.59 18.69
CA LEU A 43 13.66 -10.99 18.96
C LEU A 43 13.54 -12.50 19.16
N SER A 44 12.70 -12.91 20.08
CA SER A 44 12.20 -14.29 20.15
C SER A 44 11.27 -14.58 18.96
N ILE A 45 10.97 -15.86 18.72
CA ILE A 45 10.01 -16.27 17.69
C ILE A 45 8.61 -15.70 17.97
N ALA A 46 8.21 -15.67 19.25
CA ALA A 46 6.93 -15.11 19.65
C ALA A 46 6.85 -13.59 19.36
N GLU A 47 7.89 -12.83 19.72
CA GLU A 47 7.97 -11.40 19.45
C GLU A 47 7.94 -11.12 17.94
N LEU A 48 8.64 -11.91 17.12
CA LEU A 48 8.57 -11.80 15.67
C LEU A 48 7.15 -12.03 15.14
N GLY A 49 6.43 -13.03 15.69
CA GLY A 49 5.04 -13.31 15.33
C GLY A 49 4.06 -12.21 15.72
N PHE A 50 4.37 -11.39 16.72
CA PHE A 50 3.56 -10.24 17.10
C PHE A 50 3.62 -9.08 16.09
N ILE A 51 4.66 -9.00 15.26
CA ILE A 51 4.78 -7.92 14.25
C ILE A 51 3.62 -7.98 13.24
N PRO A 52 3.36 -9.07 12.50
CA PRO A 52 2.23 -9.14 11.59
C PRO A 52 0.88 -9.03 12.29
N PHE A 53 0.76 -9.51 13.55
CA PHE A 53 -0.45 -9.31 14.34
C PHE A 53 -0.69 -7.83 14.64
N ALA A 54 0.34 -7.09 15.05
CA ALA A 54 0.26 -5.64 15.29
C ALA A 54 -0.07 -4.86 14.01
N MET A 55 0.50 -5.26 12.84
CA MET A 55 0.14 -4.69 11.54
C MET A 55 -1.34 -4.90 11.25
N SER A 56 -1.87 -6.10 11.46
CA SER A 56 -3.28 -6.42 11.24
C SER A 56 -4.21 -5.63 12.17
N ALA A 57 -3.80 -5.45 13.44
CA ALA A 57 -4.54 -4.62 14.40
C ALA A 57 -4.57 -3.15 13.94
N GLY A 58 -3.44 -2.62 13.46
CA GLY A 58 -3.35 -1.27 12.90
C GLY A 58 -4.27 -1.07 11.69
N SER A 59 -4.28 -2.02 10.76
CA SER A 59 -5.16 -2.03 9.61
C SER A 59 -6.64 -2.02 10.03
N LEU A 60 -7.02 -2.94 10.92
CA LEU A 60 -8.40 -3.05 11.40
C LEU A 60 -8.91 -1.77 12.08
N ILE A 61 -8.09 -1.17 12.95
CA ILE A 61 -8.42 0.09 13.62
C ILE A 61 -8.53 1.25 12.62
N ALA A 62 -7.67 1.26 11.61
CA ALA A 62 -7.63 2.33 10.62
C ALA A 62 -8.77 2.22 9.57
N THR A 63 -9.31 1.02 9.30
CA THR A 63 -10.31 0.78 8.25
C THR A 63 -11.48 1.78 8.28
N PRO A 64 -12.20 2.02 9.39
CA PRO A 64 -13.32 2.96 9.40
C PRO A 64 -12.87 4.40 9.11
N ILE A 65 -11.68 4.78 9.59
CA ILE A 65 -11.09 6.10 9.34
C ILE A 65 -10.75 6.23 7.85
N CYS A 66 -10.15 5.20 7.27
CA CYS A 66 -9.76 5.16 5.86
C CYS A 66 -10.96 5.28 4.93
N VAL A 67 -12.04 4.55 5.22
CA VAL A 67 -13.30 4.62 4.46
C VAL A 67 -13.89 6.03 4.54
N PHE A 68 -13.97 6.62 5.74
CA PHE A 68 -14.45 7.98 5.93
C PHE A 68 -13.61 9.02 5.17
N LEU A 69 -12.28 8.95 5.27
CA LEU A 69 -11.38 9.88 4.59
C LEU A 69 -11.49 9.76 3.06
N SER A 70 -11.57 8.53 2.54
CA SER A 70 -11.74 8.29 1.10
C SER A 70 -13.07 8.82 0.58
N ALA A 71 -14.16 8.62 1.34
CA ALA A 71 -15.48 9.17 0.98
C ALA A 71 -15.51 10.70 1.02
N LYS A 72 -14.83 11.32 2.00
CA LYS A 72 -14.85 12.78 2.21
C LYS A 72 -13.90 13.53 1.28
N TYR A 73 -12.70 13.02 1.06
CA TYR A 73 -11.63 13.74 0.37
C TYR A 73 -11.31 13.18 -1.01
N GLY A 74 -11.82 12.00 -1.32
CA GLY A 74 -11.57 11.26 -2.56
C GLY A 74 -10.26 10.49 -2.55
N SER A 75 -10.24 9.41 -3.32
CA SER A 75 -9.13 8.46 -3.39
C SER A 75 -7.78 9.10 -3.77
N ARG A 76 -7.80 10.08 -4.65
CA ARG A 76 -6.57 10.77 -5.05
C ARG A 76 -5.90 11.52 -3.90
N LYS A 77 -6.67 12.20 -3.03
CA LYS A 77 -6.11 12.93 -1.89
C LYS A 77 -5.66 11.97 -0.79
N VAL A 78 -6.48 10.96 -0.49
CA VAL A 78 -6.14 9.94 0.51
C VAL A 78 -4.94 9.12 0.05
N GLY A 79 -4.78 8.87 -1.24
CA GLY A 79 -3.60 8.25 -1.81
C GLY A 79 -2.28 8.95 -1.46
N MET A 80 -2.30 10.23 -1.04
CA MET A 80 -1.08 10.90 -0.55
C MET A 80 -0.50 10.24 0.71
N PHE A 81 -1.29 9.54 1.50
CA PHE A 81 -0.79 8.77 2.64
C PHE A 81 0.13 7.61 2.23
N CYS A 82 0.10 7.17 0.96
CA CYS A 82 1.07 6.21 0.44
C CYS A 82 2.52 6.69 0.58
N TYR A 83 2.78 8.00 0.57
CA TYR A 83 4.12 8.53 0.84
C TYR A 83 4.59 8.15 2.25
N LEU A 84 3.72 8.27 3.24
CA LEU A 84 4.04 7.89 4.61
C LEU A 84 4.22 6.38 4.74
N GLN A 85 3.41 5.60 4.04
CA GLN A 85 3.53 4.15 4.03
C GLN A 85 4.87 3.70 3.40
N THR A 86 5.32 4.31 2.30
CA THR A 86 6.63 3.97 1.73
C THR A 86 7.78 4.28 2.70
N LEU A 87 7.71 5.39 3.43
CA LEU A 87 8.73 5.78 4.41
C LEU A 87 8.66 4.98 5.70
N SER A 88 7.48 4.49 6.09
CA SER A 88 7.31 3.73 7.34
C SER A 88 8.07 2.40 7.36
N LEU A 89 8.46 1.86 6.19
CA LEU A 89 9.34 0.69 6.10
C LEU A 89 10.71 0.95 6.75
N CYS A 90 11.27 2.17 6.61
CA CYS A 90 12.54 2.53 7.24
C CYS A 90 12.44 2.48 8.77
N LEU A 91 11.28 2.77 9.35
CA LEU A 91 11.12 2.81 10.79
C LEU A 91 11.38 1.45 11.44
N PHE A 92 11.15 0.34 10.73
CA PHE A 92 11.46 -1.00 11.25
C PHE A 92 12.94 -1.23 11.55
N VAL A 93 13.85 -0.44 11.00
CA VAL A 93 15.30 -0.59 11.18
C VAL A 93 15.98 0.62 11.82
N LEU A 94 15.21 1.68 12.10
CA LEU A 94 15.71 2.91 12.69
C LEU A 94 15.30 3.10 14.16
N MET A 95 14.49 2.17 14.71
CA MET A 95 14.08 2.28 16.11
C MET A 95 15.23 1.88 17.05
N PRO A 96 15.47 2.63 18.13
CA PRO A 96 16.51 2.28 19.09
C PRO A 96 16.19 1.08 19.94
N GLU A 97 14.89 0.76 20.12
CA GLU A 97 14.43 -0.28 21.02
C GLU A 97 13.45 -1.24 20.33
N LYS A 98 13.59 -2.54 20.60
CA LYS A 98 12.72 -3.58 20.00
C LYS A 98 11.23 -3.40 20.29
N TYR A 99 10.87 -2.86 21.43
CA TYR A 99 9.46 -2.65 21.80
C TYR A 99 8.78 -1.57 20.95
N MET A 100 9.56 -0.63 20.39
CA MET A 100 9.02 0.37 19.46
C MET A 100 8.58 -0.23 18.13
N LEU A 101 9.10 -1.42 17.77
CA LEU A 101 8.71 -2.12 16.55
C LEU A 101 7.22 -2.45 16.51
N PHE A 102 6.61 -2.71 17.66
CA PHE A 102 5.16 -3.00 17.71
C PHE A 102 4.34 -1.75 17.36
N GLY A 103 4.75 -0.58 17.85
CA GLY A 103 4.14 0.69 17.48
C GLY A 103 4.33 1.01 15.99
N VAL A 104 5.54 0.76 15.47
CA VAL A 104 5.84 0.89 14.04
C VAL A 104 4.99 -0.07 13.21
N ALA A 105 4.80 -1.31 13.66
CA ALA A 105 3.99 -2.30 12.97
C ALA A 105 2.50 -1.88 12.91
N VAL A 106 1.94 -1.37 14.01
CA VAL A 106 0.58 -0.81 14.02
C VAL A 106 0.47 0.36 13.05
N LEU A 107 1.42 1.29 13.08
CA LEU A 107 1.45 2.44 12.17
C LEU A 107 1.56 2.00 10.69
N TYR A 108 2.47 1.05 10.40
CA TYR A 108 2.63 0.52 9.05
C TYR A 108 1.35 -0.14 8.54
N GLY A 109 0.68 -0.93 9.37
CA GLY A 109 -0.60 -1.56 9.04
C GLY A 109 -1.70 -0.54 8.77
N ALA A 110 -1.79 0.51 9.58
CA ALA A 110 -2.75 1.59 9.39
C ALA A 110 -2.50 2.36 8.08
N LEU A 111 -1.23 2.70 7.77
CA LEU A 111 -0.86 3.38 6.53
C LEU A 111 -1.04 2.48 5.29
N MET A 112 -0.78 1.18 5.44
CA MET A 112 -1.04 0.19 4.39
C MET A 112 -2.52 0.12 4.05
N GLU A 113 -3.41 0.12 5.04
CA GLU A 113 -4.86 0.12 4.86
C GLU A 113 -5.34 1.39 4.13
N LEU A 114 -4.84 2.57 4.55
CA LEU A 114 -5.13 3.84 3.87
C LEU A 114 -4.74 3.78 2.39
N SER A 115 -3.55 3.24 2.12
CA SER A 115 -3.03 3.08 0.76
C SER A 115 -3.87 2.11 -0.05
N ASP A 116 -4.24 0.97 0.54
CA ASP A 116 -5.04 -0.07 -0.12
C ASP A 116 -6.43 0.44 -0.49
N ILE A 117 -7.14 1.05 0.45
CA ILE A 117 -8.48 1.61 0.18
C ILE A 117 -8.41 2.70 -0.90
N ALA A 118 -7.42 3.59 -0.82
CA ALA A 118 -7.28 4.67 -1.79
C ALA A 118 -6.96 4.16 -3.21
N MET A 119 -6.04 3.22 -3.34
CA MET A 119 -5.68 2.68 -4.66
C MET A 119 -6.81 1.83 -5.25
N ASN A 120 -7.52 1.05 -4.44
CA ASN A 120 -8.68 0.28 -4.89
C ASN A 120 -9.82 1.20 -5.34
N ALA A 121 -10.14 2.26 -4.59
CA ALA A 121 -11.13 3.23 -4.99
C ALA A 121 -10.75 3.94 -6.33
N ASN A 122 -9.48 4.32 -6.50
CA ASN A 122 -9.03 4.93 -7.76
C ASN A 122 -9.03 3.92 -8.92
N SER A 123 -8.72 2.65 -8.68
CA SER A 123 -8.77 1.60 -9.71
C SER A 123 -10.18 1.37 -10.24
N ILE A 124 -11.20 1.47 -9.38
CA ILE A 124 -12.61 1.40 -9.79
C ILE A 124 -12.96 2.57 -10.73
N ILE A 125 -12.50 3.79 -10.44
CA ILE A 125 -12.70 4.97 -11.31
C ILE A 125 -12.06 4.74 -12.68
N VAL A 126 -10.85 4.17 -12.69
CA VAL A 126 -10.15 3.83 -13.93
C VAL A 126 -10.91 2.75 -14.71
N GLU A 127 -11.39 1.70 -14.05
CA GLU A 127 -12.19 0.65 -14.67
C GLU A 127 -13.46 1.21 -15.32
N GLN A 128 -14.20 2.05 -14.60
CA GLN A 128 -15.38 2.73 -15.14
C GLN A 128 -15.05 3.58 -16.37
N ALA A 129 -13.91 4.29 -16.35
CA ALA A 129 -13.45 5.09 -17.49
C ALA A 129 -13.09 4.24 -18.71
N TYR A 130 -12.64 2.99 -18.49
CA TYR A 130 -12.34 2.02 -19.55
C TYR A 130 -13.57 1.27 -20.05
N LYS A 131 -14.66 1.23 -19.27
CA LYS A 131 -15.87 0.43 -19.55
C LYS A 131 -15.55 -1.06 -19.81
N ARG A 132 -14.59 -1.61 -19.08
CA ARG A 132 -14.13 -3.00 -19.19
C ARG A 132 -13.67 -3.50 -17.83
N PRO A 133 -13.89 -4.77 -17.46
CA PRO A 133 -13.43 -5.34 -16.22
C PRO A 133 -11.89 -5.48 -16.24
N ILE A 134 -11.18 -4.58 -15.57
CA ILE A 134 -9.72 -4.55 -15.49
C ILE A 134 -9.18 -4.60 -14.05
N LEU A 135 -10.04 -4.69 -13.03
CA LEU A 135 -9.62 -4.76 -11.61
C LEU A 135 -8.70 -5.95 -11.34
N GLY A 136 -8.99 -7.12 -11.91
CA GLY A 136 -8.15 -8.30 -11.76
C GLY A 136 -6.71 -8.08 -12.23
N MET A 137 -6.50 -7.25 -13.24
CA MET A 137 -5.16 -6.89 -13.72
C MET A 137 -4.38 -6.09 -12.67
N PHE A 138 -5.02 -5.17 -11.93
CA PHE A 138 -4.36 -4.42 -10.87
C PHE A 138 -3.88 -5.36 -9.75
N HIS A 139 -4.74 -6.27 -9.29
CA HIS A 139 -4.36 -7.27 -8.29
C HIS A 139 -3.27 -8.22 -8.78
N SER A 140 -3.26 -8.61 -10.06
CA SER A 140 -2.17 -9.41 -10.63
C SER A 140 -0.82 -8.69 -10.52
N PHE A 141 -0.79 -7.36 -10.73
CA PHE A 141 0.42 -6.56 -10.56
C PHE A 141 0.87 -6.47 -9.11
N PHE A 142 -0.04 -6.50 -8.13
CA PHE A 142 0.32 -6.63 -6.72
C PHE A 142 1.09 -7.92 -6.44
N TYR A 143 0.59 -9.07 -6.89
CA TYR A 143 1.27 -10.35 -6.72
C TYR A 143 2.59 -10.42 -7.49
N PHE A 144 2.66 -9.81 -8.67
CA PHE A 144 3.91 -9.70 -9.41
C PHE A 144 4.94 -8.85 -8.64
N GLY A 145 4.51 -7.75 -8.03
CA GLY A 145 5.33 -6.95 -7.12
C GLY A 145 5.83 -7.77 -5.93
N MET A 146 4.96 -8.58 -5.31
CA MET A 146 5.36 -9.48 -4.21
C MET A 146 6.44 -10.46 -4.65
N ALA A 147 6.27 -11.10 -5.80
CA ALA A 147 7.25 -12.05 -6.33
C ALA A 147 8.62 -11.37 -6.56
N LEU A 148 8.63 -10.18 -7.15
CA LEU A 148 9.87 -9.43 -7.38
C LEU A 148 10.50 -8.96 -6.07
N GLY A 149 9.71 -8.50 -5.10
CA GLY A 149 10.20 -8.10 -3.77
C GLY A 149 10.87 -9.26 -3.02
N ALA A 150 10.30 -10.47 -3.11
CA ALA A 150 10.93 -11.66 -2.57
C ALA A 150 12.28 -11.99 -3.25
N VAL A 151 12.32 -11.94 -4.58
CA VAL A 151 13.57 -12.17 -5.34
C VAL A 151 14.64 -11.15 -4.98
N ILE A 152 14.30 -9.85 -4.93
CA ILE A 152 15.23 -8.78 -4.53
C ILE A 152 15.74 -9.05 -3.11
N SER A 153 14.85 -9.46 -2.19
CA SER A 153 15.23 -9.77 -0.81
C SER A 153 16.21 -10.94 -0.73
N ILE A 154 16.00 -12.00 -1.51
CA ILE A 154 16.92 -13.15 -1.58
C ILE A 154 18.28 -12.71 -2.11
N VAL A 155 18.31 -11.97 -3.22
CA VAL A 155 19.56 -11.49 -3.83
C VAL A 155 20.33 -10.60 -2.85
N THR A 156 19.66 -9.66 -2.20
CA THR A 156 20.30 -8.76 -1.23
C THR A 156 20.81 -9.50 0.00
N MET A 157 20.16 -10.60 0.41
CA MET A 157 20.68 -11.48 1.46
C MET A 157 21.95 -12.22 1.01
N GLN A 158 21.96 -12.78 -0.21
CA GLN A 158 23.10 -13.52 -0.75
C GLN A 158 24.36 -12.67 -0.89
N ILE A 159 24.21 -11.38 -1.25
CA ILE A 159 25.34 -10.44 -1.34
C ILE A 159 25.71 -9.81 0.00
N GLY A 160 25.09 -10.26 1.12
CA GLY A 160 25.42 -9.76 2.46
C GLY A 160 24.89 -8.33 2.75
N LEU A 161 23.95 -7.81 1.99
CA LEU A 161 23.41 -6.48 2.24
C LEU A 161 22.59 -6.46 3.54
N SER A 162 22.91 -5.52 4.45
CA SER A 162 22.19 -5.40 5.71
C SER A 162 20.70 -5.08 5.50
N VAL A 163 19.85 -5.53 6.42
CA VAL A 163 18.41 -5.23 6.39
C VAL A 163 18.15 -3.72 6.44
N THR A 164 18.96 -2.98 7.18
CA THR A 164 18.87 -1.52 7.29
C THR A 164 19.05 -0.85 5.93
N VAL A 165 20.13 -1.16 5.23
CA VAL A 165 20.39 -0.58 3.90
C VAL A 165 19.29 -0.99 2.93
N HIS A 166 18.87 -2.26 2.95
CA HIS A 166 17.81 -2.75 2.06
C HIS A 166 16.49 -1.99 2.26
N TYR A 167 16.02 -1.85 3.51
CA TYR A 167 14.75 -1.15 3.78
C TYR A 167 14.82 0.34 3.45
N VAL A 168 15.93 1.00 3.76
CA VAL A 168 16.12 2.42 3.43
C VAL A 168 16.11 2.64 1.92
N VAL A 169 16.87 1.83 1.17
CA VAL A 169 16.92 1.94 -0.30
C VAL A 169 15.54 1.68 -0.90
N MET A 170 14.86 0.62 -0.47
CA MET A 170 13.52 0.29 -0.98
C MET A 170 12.49 1.37 -0.66
N SER A 171 12.56 1.96 0.53
CA SER A 171 11.69 3.08 0.91
C SER A 171 11.91 4.31 0.04
N VAL A 172 13.16 4.69 -0.19
CA VAL A 172 13.51 5.85 -1.02
C VAL A 172 13.09 5.62 -2.48
N VAL A 173 13.40 4.45 -3.03
CA VAL A 173 12.99 4.08 -4.40
C VAL A 173 11.47 4.12 -4.54
N ALA A 174 10.76 3.52 -3.57
CA ALA A 174 9.31 3.49 -3.58
C ALA A 174 8.68 4.88 -3.44
N PHE A 175 9.25 5.73 -2.58
CA PHE A 175 8.81 7.12 -2.42
C PHE A 175 8.93 7.91 -3.73
N ILE A 176 10.10 7.84 -4.38
CA ILE A 176 10.34 8.53 -5.66
C ILE A 176 9.39 7.98 -6.74
N TRP A 177 9.27 6.67 -6.82
CA TRP A 177 8.36 6.02 -7.78
C TRP A 177 6.91 6.45 -7.60
N PHE A 178 6.45 6.48 -6.36
CA PHE A 178 5.10 6.94 -6.05
C PHE A 178 4.93 8.43 -6.40
N ALA A 179 5.91 9.29 -6.09
CA ALA A 179 5.87 10.71 -6.39
C ALA A 179 5.69 10.98 -7.91
N ILE A 180 6.36 10.20 -8.75
CA ILE A 180 6.26 10.32 -10.21
C ILE A 180 4.86 9.89 -10.70
N ASN A 181 4.27 8.86 -10.11
CA ASN A 181 3.06 8.22 -10.62
C ASN A 181 1.75 8.77 -10.04
N HIS A 182 1.76 9.21 -8.77
CA HIS A 182 0.54 9.68 -8.08
C HIS A 182 -0.15 10.86 -8.78
N VAL A 183 0.60 11.71 -9.48
CA VAL A 183 0.06 12.85 -10.22
C VAL A 183 -0.92 12.45 -11.32
N TYR A 184 -0.85 11.22 -11.80
CA TYR A 184 -1.70 10.67 -12.86
C TYR A 184 -2.97 9.98 -12.35
N TYR A 185 -3.19 9.90 -11.04
CA TYR A 185 -4.44 9.41 -10.49
C TYR A 185 -5.62 10.24 -11.00
N LEU A 186 -6.70 9.57 -11.41
CA LEU A 186 -7.91 10.27 -11.82
C LEU A 186 -8.52 11.00 -10.62
N LYS A 187 -8.99 12.21 -10.88
CA LYS A 187 -9.83 12.92 -9.92
C LYS A 187 -11.22 12.27 -9.96
N GLU A 188 -11.78 12.05 -8.80
CA GLU A 188 -13.19 11.70 -8.69
C GLU A 188 -14.00 12.86 -9.27
N THR A 189 -14.91 12.56 -10.19
CA THR A 189 -16.03 13.45 -10.45
C THR A 189 -16.86 13.43 -9.16
N PRO A 190 -17.15 14.57 -8.51
CA PRO A 190 -18.01 14.56 -7.36
C PRO A 190 -19.29 13.85 -7.78
N ALA A 191 -19.52 12.64 -7.30
CA ALA A 191 -20.82 12.03 -7.40
C ALA A 191 -21.75 13.04 -6.74
N LYS A 192 -22.78 13.50 -7.47
CA LYS A 192 -23.86 14.29 -6.92
C LYS A 192 -24.22 13.59 -5.61
N SER A 193 -23.85 14.27 -4.54
CA SER A 193 -23.94 13.87 -3.14
C SER A 193 -24.73 12.58 -2.92
N ALA A 194 -24.05 11.48 -2.62
CA ALA A 194 -24.66 10.29 -2.00
C ALA A 194 -25.25 10.62 -0.61
N ALA A 195 -25.29 11.88 -0.22
CA ALA A 195 -25.96 12.40 0.97
C ALA A 195 -27.47 12.12 1.00
N ASN A 196 -28.06 11.61 -0.09
CA ASN A 196 -29.48 11.22 -0.13
C ASN A 196 -29.76 9.72 -0.27
N GLN A 197 -28.75 8.88 -0.35
CA GLN A 197 -28.96 7.46 -0.08
C GLN A 197 -29.03 7.26 1.45
N LYS A 198 -30.24 7.49 2.01
CA LYS A 198 -30.59 6.94 3.32
C LYS A 198 -30.18 5.47 3.30
N PHE A 199 -29.25 5.12 4.15
CA PHE A 199 -28.91 3.74 4.46
C PHE A 199 -30.22 3.10 4.96
N LYS A 200 -30.99 2.50 4.07
CA LYS A 200 -32.06 1.57 4.46
C LYS A 200 -31.34 0.36 5.01
N ILE A 201 -31.11 0.38 6.29
CA ILE A 201 -30.83 -0.84 7.04
C ILE A 201 -32.11 -1.69 6.87
N LEU A 202 -32.03 -2.66 5.98
CA LEU A 202 -32.97 -3.76 5.97
C LEU A 202 -32.63 -4.61 7.20
N LEU A 203 -33.26 -4.27 8.31
CA LEU A 203 -33.44 -5.21 9.41
C LEU A 203 -34.55 -6.18 8.99
N PRO A 204 -34.35 -7.50 9.21
CA PRO A 204 -35.33 -8.52 8.90
C PRO A 204 -36.60 -8.36 9.72
#